data_cb96c9450820ebd10bf034da250f155c
#
_entry.id   cb96c9450820ebd10bf034da250f155c
#
_cell.length_a   1.000
_cell.length_b   1.000
_cell.length_c   1.000
_cell.angle_alpha   90.00
_cell.angle_beta   90.00
_cell.angle_gamma   90.00
#
_symmetry.space_group_name_H-M   'P 1'
#
loop_
_entity.id
_entity.type
_entity.pdbx_description
1 polymer ?
#
loop_
_entity_poly.entity_id
_entity_poly.type
_entity_poly.pdbx_seq_one_letter_code
_entity_poly.pdbx_strand_id
1 'polypeptide(L)'
;MAIAGSLTYDTKLDTKGFESGLNKISSTGVAIGNLMADVIRQVAQTISEVAKMGVEYNAQIETYQTALTTLTGSAEEANKIIEQVKKDAASTPFEVASLVKGNQLLISAGLSAEQARDDILALGNAISATGGGEEELSRMVINLQQIKNVGKASALDIKQFAYAGIDVYGLLADYTGKTREEVTDLEISYEDLTGALKFASQEGGKYFNAMEKQSKTFNGQLSNLKDNFMAFLGEVTIPLFTFLKDEVLPVINGILDGTLGIDEGINKLTETFLNGVMSMVNSLVENLPKFLEIGITILLELIKGITQALPSLIPIMVQVIMDMVNILLDNIDLIVECGFQLLVALTEGIMNALPELISRLPEIIIKIVSKLIELSPQLLSAASRIIMALAEGLIKFIPQLISKIPQIIKS
;
A
#
# COMPACT_ATOMS: atom_id res chain seq x y z
N MET A 1 33.23 -13.44 -50.03
CA MET A 1 32.36 -12.35 -49.55
C MET A 1 31.08 -12.97 -49.00
N ALA A 2 30.98 -13.07 -47.70
CA ALA A 2 29.80 -13.60 -47.06
C ALA A 2 28.87 -12.42 -46.71
N ILE A 3 27.65 -12.45 -47.21
CA ILE A 3 26.62 -11.45 -46.95
C ILE A 3 26.01 -11.79 -45.59
N ALA A 4 26.24 -10.91 -44.63
CA ALA A 4 25.58 -11.00 -43.35
C ALA A 4 24.08 -10.61 -43.52
N GLY A 5 23.19 -11.57 -43.39
CA GLY A 5 21.76 -11.33 -43.36
C GLY A 5 21.36 -10.73 -42.02
N SER A 6 20.77 -9.54 -42.03
CA SER A 6 20.10 -8.97 -40.86
C SER A 6 18.78 -9.73 -40.65
N LEU A 7 18.64 -10.39 -39.50
CA LEU A 7 17.36 -10.91 -39.02
C LEU A 7 16.56 -9.76 -38.42
N THR A 8 15.63 -9.21 -39.18
CA THR A 8 14.59 -8.30 -38.64
C THR A 8 13.50 -9.15 -38.04
N TYR A 9 13.38 -9.13 -36.71
CA TYR A 9 12.22 -9.67 -36.01
C TYR A 9 11.08 -8.64 -36.08
N ASP A 10 10.09 -8.94 -36.92
CA ASP A 10 8.84 -8.18 -36.96
C ASP A 10 7.96 -8.67 -35.77
N THR A 11 7.97 -7.93 -34.65
CA THR A 11 7.13 -8.21 -33.48
C THR A 11 5.70 -7.69 -33.66
N LYS A 12 5.08 -7.95 -34.80
CA LYS A 12 3.64 -7.89 -34.90
C LYS A 12 3.08 -9.12 -34.22
N LEU A 13 2.47 -8.96 -33.06
CA LEU A 13 1.59 -9.99 -32.50
C LEU A 13 0.52 -10.28 -33.56
N ASP A 14 0.64 -11.41 -34.23
CA ASP A 14 -0.39 -11.88 -35.15
C ASP A 14 -1.58 -12.39 -34.35
N THR A 15 -2.51 -11.48 -34.03
CA THR A 15 -3.77 -11.82 -33.37
C THR A 15 -4.70 -12.68 -34.23
N LYS A 16 -4.41 -12.85 -35.54
CA LYS A 16 -5.22 -13.63 -36.46
C LYS A 16 -5.24 -15.11 -36.13
N GLY A 17 -4.15 -15.66 -35.62
CA GLY A 17 -4.09 -17.05 -35.12
C GLY A 17 -4.97 -17.24 -33.89
N PHE A 18 -4.97 -16.30 -33.00
CA PHE A 18 -5.81 -16.27 -31.79
C PHE A 18 -7.29 -16.07 -32.16
N GLU A 19 -7.60 -15.13 -33.07
CA GLU A 19 -8.97 -14.88 -33.55
C GLU A 19 -9.53 -16.07 -34.36
N SER A 20 -8.71 -16.74 -35.16
CA SER A 20 -9.18 -17.94 -35.92
C SER A 20 -9.37 -19.16 -35.03
N GLY A 21 -8.64 -19.27 -33.93
CA GLY A 21 -8.87 -20.27 -32.89
C GLY A 21 -10.20 -20.03 -32.13
N LEU A 22 -10.46 -18.77 -31.80
CA LEU A 22 -11.71 -18.34 -31.14
C LEU A 22 -12.95 -18.55 -32.00
N ASN A 23 -12.89 -18.34 -33.30
CA ASN A 23 -14.01 -18.55 -34.24
C ASN A 23 -14.39 -20.03 -34.44
N LYS A 24 -13.54 -20.97 -34.05
CA LYS A 24 -13.84 -22.42 -34.08
C LYS A 24 -14.52 -22.95 -32.84
N ILE A 25 -14.57 -22.15 -31.78
CA ILE A 25 -15.27 -22.50 -30.55
C ILE A 25 -16.68 -21.90 -30.66
N SER A 26 -17.74 -22.73 -30.37
CA SER A 26 -19.16 -22.37 -30.45
C SER A 26 -19.47 -21.03 -29.74
N SER A 27 -20.72 -20.52 -29.84
CA SER A 27 -21.19 -19.23 -29.27
C SER A 27 -20.75 -18.97 -27.81
N THR A 28 -20.46 -20.02 -27.05
CA THR A 28 -19.88 -19.97 -25.71
C THR A 28 -18.43 -19.43 -25.74
N GLY A 29 -17.65 -19.77 -26.76
CA GLY A 29 -16.28 -19.31 -26.91
C GLY A 29 -16.13 -17.81 -27.17
N VAL A 30 -17.14 -17.18 -27.79
CA VAL A 30 -17.15 -15.73 -28.00
C VAL A 30 -17.32 -14.97 -26.67
N ALA A 31 -18.17 -15.50 -25.78
CA ALA A 31 -18.35 -14.92 -24.44
C ALA A 31 -17.06 -15.01 -23.60
N ILE A 32 -16.33 -16.15 -23.73
CA ILE A 32 -15.03 -16.36 -23.05
C ILE A 32 -13.94 -15.43 -23.60
N GLY A 33 -13.87 -15.29 -24.93
CA GLY A 33 -12.92 -14.39 -25.57
C GLY A 33 -13.12 -12.93 -25.12
N ASN A 34 -14.37 -12.50 -24.99
CA ASN A 34 -14.71 -11.17 -24.46
C ASN A 34 -14.34 -11.02 -22.98
N LEU A 35 -14.63 -12.04 -22.15
CA LEU A 35 -14.24 -12.06 -20.73
C LEU A 35 -12.71 -12.01 -20.55
N MET A 36 -11.97 -12.82 -21.32
CA MET A 36 -10.49 -12.78 -21.31
C MET A 36 -9.94 -11.46 -21.80
N ALA A 37 -10.50 -10.88 -22.87
CA ALA A 37 -10.12 -9.57 -23.36
C ALA A 37 -10.40 -8.47 -22.32
N ASP A 38 -11.51 -8.56 -21.60
CA ASP A 38 -11.85 -7.63 -20.52
C ASP A 38 -10.94 -7.79 -19.31
N VAL A 39 -10.58 -9.02 -18.92
CA VAL A 39 -9.61 -9.29 -17.85
C VAL A 39 -8.24 -8.75 -18.24
N ILE A 40 -7.74 -9.01 -19.46
CA ILE A 40 -6.46 -8.49 -19.94
C ILE A 40 -6.48 -6.96 -19.96
N ARG A 41 -7.59 -6.35 -20.40
CA ARG A 41 -7.76 -4.89 -20.41
C ARG A 41 -7.77 -4.33 -18.99
N GLN A 42 -8.48 -4.95 -18.06
CA GLN A 42 -8.48 -4.55 -16.64
C GLN A 42 -7.09 -4.67 -16.02
N VAL A 43 -6.38 -5.78 -16.25
CA VAL A 43 -5.00 -5.96 -15.76
C VAL A 43 -4.07 -4.89 -16.34
N ALA A 44 -4.15 -4.62 -17.65
CA ALA A 44 -3.34 -3.56 -18.27
C ALA A 44 -3.69 -2.16 -17.74
N GLN A 45 -4.96 -1.87 -17.51
CA GLN A 45 -5.42 -0.64 -16.88
C GLN A 45 -4.90 -0.52 -15.45
N THR A 46 -5.02 -1.59 -14.65
CA THR A 46 -4.53 -1.62 -13.27
C THR A 46 -3.01 -1.39 -13.20
N ILE A 47 -2.23 -2.04 -14.08
CA ILE A 47 -0.78 -1.83 -14.15
C ILE A 47 -0.46 -0.38 -14.53
N SER A 48 -1.21 0.21 -15.46
CA SER A 48 -1.04 1.61 -15.86
C SER A 48 -1.38 2.58 -14.72
N GLU A 49 -2.45 2.32 -13.98
CA GLU A 49 -2.83 3.12 -12.80
C GLU A 49 -1.79 3.01 -11.68
N VAL A 50 -1.32 1.81 -11.39
CA VAL A 50 -0.27 1.56 -10.39
C VAL A 50 1.03 2.28 -10.78
N ALA A 51 1.45 2.17 -12.03
CA ALA A 51 2.64 2.88 -12.53
C ALA A 51 2.47 4.40 -12.43
N LYS A 52 1.29 4.93 -12.77
CA LYS A 52 0.95 6.34 -12.63
C LYS A 52 1.03 6.80 -11.18
N MET A 53 0.41 6.07 -10.25
CA MET A 53 0.45 6.39 -8.82
C MET A 53 1.89 6.46 -8.28
N GLY A 54 2.74 5.52 -8.66
CA GLY A 54 4.14 5.51 -8.22
C GLY A 54 4.95 6.67 -8.82
N VAL A 55 4.74 7.00 -10.10
CA VAL A 55 5.36 8.17 -10.75
C VAL A 55 4.91 9.48 -10.09
N GLU A 56 3.62 9.63 -9.81
CA GLU A 56 3.07 10.79 -9.11
C GLU A 56 3.65 10.93 -7.69
N TYR A 57 3.77 9.82 -6.96
CA TYR A 57 4.44 9.80 -5.65
C TYR A 57 5.88 10.29 -5.76
N ASN A 58 6.68 9.78 -6.70
CA ASN A 58 8.07 10.20 -6.90
C ASN A 58 8.18 11.67 -7.28
N ALA A 59 7.29 12.18 -8.15
CA ALA A 59 7.24 13.60 -8.51
C ALA A 59 6.92 14.48 -7.29
N GLN A 60 6.04 14.03 -6.43
CA GLN A 60 5.71 14.72 -5.18
C GLN A 60 6.89 14.73 -4.21
N ILE A 61 7.55 13.59 -4.00
CA ILE A 61 8.76 13.48 -3.17
C ILE A 61 9.87 14.38 -3.71
N GLU A 62 10.10 14.43 -5.03
CA GLU A 62 11.09 15.32 -5.65
C GLU A 62 10.76 16.80 -5.41
N THR A 63 9.48 17.17 -5.51
CA THR A 63 9.02 18.53 -5.21
C THR A 63 9.32 18.91 -3.76
N TYR A 64 9.06 18.01 -2.82
CA TYR A 64 9.37 18.21 -1.41
C TYR A 64 10.88 18.31 -1.16
N GLN A 65 11.66 17.44 -1.79
CA GLN A 65 13.12 17.46 -1.70
C GLN A 65 13.70 18.78 -2.20
N THR A 66 13.20 19.28 -3.33
CA THR A 66 13.63 20.54 -3.92
C THR A 66 13.31 21.73 -2.99
N ALA A 67 12.08 21.77 -2.45
CA ALA A 67 11.68 22.82 -1.53
C ALA A 67 12.47 22.77 -0.21
N LEU A 68 12.65 21.60 0.39
CA LEU A 68 13.46 21.42 1.60
C LEU A 68 14.94 21.75 1.36
N THR A 69 15.51 21.37 0.21
CA THR A 69 16.88 21.74 -0.18
C THR A 69 17.05 23.26 -0.22
N THR A 70 16.06 23.96 -0.76
CA THR A 70 16.07 25.43 -0.80
C THR A 70 15.98 26.02 0.59
N LEU A 71 15.14 25.49 1.48
CA LEU A 71 14.94 25.99 2.84
C LEU A 71 16.14 25.72 3.76
N THR A 72 16.75 24.54 3.64
CA THR A 72 17.87 24.10 4.48
C THR A 72 19.23 24.49 3.91
N GLY A 73 19.30 24.79 2.60
CA GLY A 73 20.56 24.98 1.87
C GLY A 73 21.34 23.68 1.62
N SER A 74 20.77 22.50 1.91
CA SER A 74 21.43 21.20 1.83
C SER A 74 20.51 20.10 1.31
N ALA A 75 20.90 19.45 0.21
CA ALA A 75 20.20 18.29 -0.30
C ALA A 75 20.31 17.07 0.64
N GLU A 76 21.41 16.93 1.38
CA GLU A 76 21.59 15.87 2.38
C GLU A 76 20.62 16.04 3.55
N GLU A 77 20.48 17.25 4.07
CA GLU A 77 19.51 17.58 5.12
C GLU A 77 18.08 17.36 4.65
N ALA A 78 17.74 17.80 3.44
CA ALA A 78 16.42 17.58 2.85
C ALA A 78 16.07 16.08 2.74
N ASN A 79 17.02 15.27 2.28
CA ASN A 79 16.85 13.82 2.22
C ASN A 79 16.63 13.21 3.60
N LYS A 80 17.42 13.62 4.59
CA LYS A 80 17.29 13.17 5.97
C LYS A 80 15.91 13.48 6.54
N ILE A 81 15.40 14.68 6.31
CA ILE A 81 14.05 15.10 6.72
C ILE A 81 13.00 14.17 6.09
N ILE A 82 13.06 13.96 4.77
CA ILE A 82 12.10 13.11 4.06
C ILE A 82 12.12 11.68 4.61
N GLU A 83 13.29 11.08 4.81
CA GLU A 83 13.41 9.72 5.34
C GLU A 83 12.91 9.61 6.79
N GLN A 84 13.11 10.63 7.61
CA GLN A 84 12.55 10.67 8.96
C GLN A 84 11.01 10.78 8.92
N VAL A 85 10.48 11.66 8.08
CA VAL A 85 9.04 11.85 7.92
C VAL A 85 8.36 10.59 7.39
N LYS A 86 8.97 9.86 6.46
CA LYS A 86 8.45 8.56 6.02
C LYS A 86 8.33 7.55 7.18
N LYS A 87 9.33 7.52 8.08
CA LYS A 87 9.30 6.68 9.28
C LYS A 87 8.21 7.12 10.26
N ASP A 88 8.05 8.43 10.44
CA ASP A 88 7.01 8.99 11.31
C ASP A 88 5.62 8.68 10.76
N ALA A 89 5.38 8.85 9.46
CA ALA A 89 4.13 8.51 8.81
C ALA A 89 3.76 7.02 8.98
N ALA A 90 4.74 6.11 8.84
CA ALA A 90 4.52 4.68 9.02
C ALA A 90 4.07 4.27 10.45
N SER A 91 4.26 5.13 11.45
CA SER A 91 3.93 4.88 12.86
C SER A 91 2.86 5.80 13.44
N THR A 92 2.38 6.77 12.67
CA THR A 92 1.37 7.76 13.07
C THR A 92 0.14 7.67 12.17
N PRO A 93 -0.98 8.30 12.51
CA PRO A 93 -2.15 8.32 11.64
C PRO A 93 -2.07 9.40 10.53
N PHE A 94 -0.92 10.03 10.33
CA PHE A 94 -0.73 11.16 9.41
C PHE A 94 0.10 10.75 8.19
N GLU A 95 -0.34 11.18 7.00
CA GLU A 95 0.32 10.88 5.72
C GLU A 95 1.67 11.63 5.58
N VAL A 96 2.58 11.04 4.81
CA VAL A 96 3.90 11.64 4.48
C VAL A 96 3.76 13.08 3.98
N ALA A 97 2.77 13.34 3.12
CA ALA A 97 2.52 14.65 2.51
C ALA A 97 2.28 15.74 3.56
N SER A 98 1.42 15.48 4.53
CA SER A 98 1.05 16.44 5.59
C SER A 98 2.22 16.71 6.53
N LEU A 99 2.95 15.66 6.91
CA LEU A 99 4.12 15.80 7.78
C LEU A 99 5.26 16.56 7.09
N VAL A 100 5.54 16.28 5.81
CA VAL A 100 6.56 17.04 5.05
C VAL A 100 6.17 18.51 4.91
N LYS A 101 4.92 18.77 4.53
CA LYS A 101 4.41 20.14 4.40
C LYS A 101 4.47 20.88 5.72
N GLY A 102 4.14 20.22 6.83
CA GLY A 102 4.27 20.78 8.17
C GLY A 102 5.71 21.17 8.48
N ASN A 103 6.68 20.27 8.22
CA ASN A 103 8.11 20.57 8.39
C ASN A 103 8.56 21.77 7.54
N GLN A 104 8.16 21.81 6.25
CA GLN A 104 8.47 22.95 5.37
C GLN A 104 7.96 24.27 5.93
N LEU A 105 6.72 24.30 6.44
CA LEU A 105 6.12 25.51 7.01
C LEU A 105 6.88 26.01 8.26
N LEU A 106 7.21 25.10 9.18
CA LEU A 106 7.90 25.47 10.40
C LEU A 106 9.38 25.81 10.17
N ILE A 107 10.07 25.11 9.26
CA ILE A 107 11.44 25.44 8.84
C ILE A 107 11.45 26.81 8.15
N SER A 108 10.47 27.12 7.31
CA SER A 108 10.35 28.44 6.68
C SER A 108 10.12 29.58 7.69
N ALA A 109 9.57 29.27 8.86
CA ALA A 109 9.43 30.21 9.98
C ALA A 109 10.71 30.32 10.85
N GLY A 110 11.82 29.69 10.44
CA GLY A 110 13.14 29.81 11.08
C GLY A 110 13.45 28.74 12.12
N LEU A 111 12.69 27.64 12.18
CA LEU A 111 12.99 26.51 13.04
C LEU A 111 14.04 25.59 12.39
N SER A 112 14.85 24.92 13.21
CA SER A 112 15.65 23.80 12.72
C SER A 112 14.74 22.63 12.33
N ALA A 113 15.23 21.72 11.46
CA ALA A 113 14.50 20.54 11.05
C ALA A 113 14.07 19.65 12.24
N GLU A 114 14.95 19.51 13.24
CA GLU A 114 14.68 18.73 14.44
C GLU A 114 13.56 19.37 15.29
N GLN A 115 13.65 20.70 15.52
CA GLN A 115 12.60 21.42 16.25
C GLN A 115 11.25 21.35 15.55
N ALA A 116 11.23 21.57 14.22
CA ALA A 116 10.02 21.50 13.43
C ALA A 116 9.36 20.13 13.54
N ARG A 117 10.13 19.04 13.41
CA ARG A 117 9.65 17.66 13.56
C ARG A 117 9.08 17.40 14.95
N ASP A 118 9.83 17.79 16.00
CA ASP A 118 9.38 17.57 17.40
C ASP A 118 8.08 18.33 17.70
N ASP A 119 7.95 19.55 17.23
CA ASP A 119 6.75 20.37 17.41
C ASP A 119 5.56 19.78 16.66
N ILE A 120 5.74 19.25 15.45
CA ILE A 120 4.71 18.57 14.68
C ILE A 120 4.26 17.28 15.37
N LEU A 121 5.19 16.47 15.90
CA LEU A 121 4.85 15.24 16.59
C LEU A 121 4.12 15.51 17.92
N ALA A 122 4.50 16.56 18.65
CA ALA A 122 3.78 16.98 19.85
C ALA A 122 2.35 17.47 19.52
N LEU A 123 2.22 18.28 18.47
CA LEU A 123 0.92 18.71 17.96
C LEU A 123 0.08 17.54 17.46
N GLY A 124 0.69 16.61 16.74
CA GLY A 124 0.03 15.39 16.24
C GLY A 124 -0.54 14.53 17.37
N ASN A 125 0.19 14.40 18.49
CA ASN A 125 -0.34 13.73 19.69
C ASN A 125 -1.57 14.45 20.26
N ALA A 126 -1.55 15.79 20.32
CA ALA A 126 -2.69 16.57 20.81
C ALA A 126 -3.92 16.40 19.91
N ILE A 127 -3.74 16.44 18.59
CA ILE A 127 -4.80 16.27 17.60
C ILE A 127 -5.35 14.84 17.64
N SER A 128 -4.47 13.83 17.69
CA SER A 128 -4.88 12.44 17.81
C SER A 128 -5.66 12.16 19.08
N ALA A 129 -5.28 12.79 20.20
CA ALA A 129 -6.00 12.66 21.47
C ALA A 129 -7.43 13.24 21.43
N THR A 130 -7.66 14.22 20.57
CA THR A 130 -9.00 14.83 20.38
C THR A 130 -9.82 14.18 19.26
N GLY A 131 -9.26 13.15 18.60
CA GLY A 131 -9.89 12.46 17.47
C GLY A 131 -9.79 13.19 16.14
N GLY A 132 -8.94 14.21 16.05
CA GLY A 132 -8.65 14.93 14.80
C GLY A 132 -7.77 14.13 13.86
N GLY A 133 -7.70 14.57 12.60
CA GLY A 133 -6.95 13.94 11.51
C GLY A 133 -6.08 14.93 10.72
N GLU A 134 -5.87 14.62 9.44
CA GLU A 134 -5.01 15.36 8.50
C GLU A 134 -5.38 16.84 8.37
N GLU A 135 -6.67 17.13 8.30
CA GLU A 135 -7.16 18.49 8.12
C GLU A 135 -6.85 19.36 9.33
N GLU A 136 -7.09 18.82 10.54
CA GLU A 136 -6.77 19.49 11.79
C GLU A 136 -5.26 19.70 11.93
N LEU A 137 -4.45 18.70 11.61
CA LEU A 137 -2.99 18.82 11.65
C LEU A 137 -2.53 19.95 10.73
N SER A 138 -2.93 19.91 9.46
CA SER A 138 -2.54 20.93 8.48
C SER A 138 -2.92 22.35 8.93
N ARG A 139 -4.14 22.52 9.42
CA ARG A 139 -4.65 23.80 9.91
C ARG A 139 -3.87 24.30 11.13
N MET A 140 -3.58 23.41 12.09
CA MET A 140 -2.87 23.79 13.31
C MET A 140 -1.38 24.04 13.08
N VAL A 141 -0.75 23.35 12.12
CA VAL A 141 0.63 23.67 11.72
C VAL A 141 0.72 25.07 11.10
N ILE A 142 -0.26 25.46 10.25
CA ILE A 142 -0.32 26.83 9.71
C ILE A 142 -0.48 27.84 10.84
N ASN A 143 -1.31 27.55 11.85
CA ASN A 143 -1.49 28.40 13.01
C ASN A 143 -0.19 28.52 13.83
N LEU A 144 0.52 27.40 14.06
CA LEU A 144 1.84 27.42 14.71
C LEU A 144 2.86 28.27 13.92
N GLN A 145 2.89 28.13 12.60
CA GLN A 145 3.75 28.95 11.73
C GLN A 145 3.45 30.43 11.88
N GLN A 146 2.18 30.82 11.92
CA GLN A 146 1.75 32.21 12.12
C GLN A 146 2.20 32.74 13.49
N ILE A 147 2.01 31.97 14.56
CA ILE A 147 2.45 32.31 15.91
C ILE A 147 3.98 32.48 15.95
N LYS A 148 4.74 31.57 15.29
CA LYS A 148 6.21 31.68 15.21
C LYS A 148 6.65 32.96 14.51
N ASN A 149 6.02 33.29 13.38
CA ASN A 149 6.36 34.50 12.60
C ASN A 149 6.02 35.80 13.36
N VAL A 150 4.97 35.83 14.15
CA VAL A 150 4.53 36.98 14.95
C VAL A 150 5.29 37.04 16.28
N GLY A 151 5.76 35.91 16.80
CA GLY A 151 6.47 35.75 18.07
C GLY A 151 5.57 35.46 19.26
N LYS A 152 4.26 35.65 19.13
CA LYS A 152 3.24 35.37 20.16
C LYS A 152 1.91 34.95 19.60
N ALA A 153 1.16 34.16 20.39
CA ALA A 153 -0.18 33.75 20.05
C ALA A 153 -1.19 34.87 20.34
N SER A 154 -2.09 35.12 19.39
CA SER A 154 -3.25 35.97 19.60
C SER A 154 -4.43 35.16 20.18
N ALA A 155 -5.44 35.87 20.71
CA ALA A 155 -6.67 35.22 21.17
C ALA A 155 -7.36 34.40 20.06
N LEU A 156 -7.20 34.81 18.79
CA LEU A 156 -7.73 34.07 17.64
C LEU A 156 -6.97 32.76 17.43
N ASP A 157 -5.65 32.77 17.57
CA ASP A 157 -4.82 31.57 17.44
C ASP A 157 -5.18 30.54 18.51
N ILE A 158 -5.32 30.97 19.77
CA ILE A 158 -5.76 30.10 20.87
C ILE A 158 -7.15 29.52 20.61
N LYS A 159 -8.06 30.32 20.05
CA LYS A 159 -9.39 29.86 19.68
C LYS A 159 -9.36 28.81 18.58
N GLN A 160 -8.41 28.86 17.63
CA GLN A 160 -8.23 27.84 16.62
C GLN A 160 -7.86 26.48 17.25
N PHE A 161 -6.95 26.48 18.25
CA PHE A 161 -6.64 25.26 19.02
C PHE A 161 -7.87 24.72 19.77
N ALA A 162 -8.66 25.61 20.37
CA ALA A 162 -9.88 25.19 21.05
C ALA A 162 -10.90 24.54 20.09
N TYR A 163 -11.00 25.01 18.85
CA TYR A 163 -11.83 24.37 17.82
C TYR A 163 -11.31 22.97 17.42
N ALA A 164 -10.01 22.73 17.53
CA ALA A 164 -9.42 21.41 17.36
C ALA A 164 -9.51 20.54 18.65
N GLY A 165 -10.23 21.03 19.69
CA GLY A 165 -10.37 20.32 20.96
C GLY A 165 -9.16 20.42 21.90
N ILE A 166 -8.19 21.28 21.59
CA ILE A 166 -6.95 21.46 22.37
C ILE A 166 -7.12 22.64 23.36
N ASP A 167 -7.14 22.34 24.64
CA ASP A 167 -7.26 23.32 25.72
C ASP A 167 -5.89 23.93 26.05
N VAL A 168 -5.48 24.95 25.30
CA VAL A 168 -4.17 25.59 25.43
C VAL A 168 -3.92 26.15 26.84
N TYR A 169 -4.93 26.82 27.46
CA TYR A 169 -4.76 27.39 28.80
C TYR A 169 -4.60 26.31 29.87
N GLY A 170 -5.32 25.17 29.73
CA GLY A 170 -5.13 24.02 30.60
C GLY A 170 -3.75 23.41 30.47
N LEU A 171 -3.24 23.24 29.23
CA LEU A 171 -1.90 22.71 28.97
C LEU A 171 -0.79 23.62 29.52
N LEU A 172 -0.94 24.94 29.37
CA LEU A 172 0.00 25.91 29.91
C LEU A 172 -0.04 25.95 31.45
N ALA A 173 -1.19 25.81 32.06
CA ALA A 173 -1.31 25.69 33.51
C ALA A 173 -0.55 24.45 34.03
N ASP A 174 -0.75 23.30 33.40
CA ASP A 174 -0.07 22.05 33.74
C ASP A 174 1.47 22.17 33.52
N TYR A 175 1.89 22.82 32.44
CA TYR A 175 3.31 23.00 32.08
C TYR A 175 4.03 23.96 33.00
N THR A 176 3.40 25.10 33.35
CA THR A 176 4.02 26.17 34.13
C THR A 176 3.81 26.03 35.64
N GLY A 177 2.88 25.17 36.07
CA GLY A 177 2.44 25.05 37.48
C GLY A 177 1.62 26.23 37.99
N LYS A 178 1.14 27.11 37.08
CA LYS A 178 0.31 28.28 37.39
C LYS A 178 -1.19 27.90 37.33
N THR A 179 -2.02 28.76 37.94
CA THR A 179 -3.46 28.63 37.76
C THR A 179 -3.91 29.03 36.35
N ARG A 180 -5.10 28.59 35.95
CA ARG A 180 -5.67 28.92 34.63
C ARG A 180 -5.89 30.43 34.46
N GLU A 181 -6.31 31.12 35.53
CA GLU A 181 -6.47 32.58 35.55
C GLU A 181 -5.12 33.27 35.26
N GLU A 182 -4.06 32.90 35.98
CA GLU A 182 -2.74 33.48 35.80
C GLU A 182 -2.22 33.23 34.37
N VAL A 183 -2.50 32.07 33.78
CA VAL A 183 -2.06 31.75 32.41
C VAL A 183 -2.83 32.55 31.35
N THR A 184 -4.11 32.88 31.61
CA THR A 184 -4.95 33.64 30.68
C THR A 184 -4.41 35.09 30.49
N ASP A 185 -3.76 35.62 31.52
CA ASP A 185 -3.17 36.96 31.49
C ASP A 185 -1.75 36.98 30.89
N LEU A 186 -1.16 35.83 30.55
CA LEU A 186 0.18 35.74 29.96
C LEU A 186 0.19 36.07 28.48
N GLU A 187 1.26 36.68 28.03
CA GLU A 187 1.61 36.73 26.62
C GLU A 187 2.26 35.41 26.25
N ILE A 188 1.51 34.58 25.51
CA ILE A 188 1.90 33.22 25.17
C ILE A 188 2.85 33.25 23.96
N SER A 189 4.11 32.88 24.16
CA SER A 189 5.08 32.73 23.08
C SER A 189 4.87 31.42 22.30
N TYR A 190 5.52 31.30 21.13
CA TYR A 190 5.59 30.05 20.39
C TYR A 190 6.21 28.94 21.24
N GLU A 191 7.30 29.26 21.94
CA GLU A 191 8.04 28.33 22.79
C GLU A 191 7.22 27.84 23.98
N ASP A 192 6.42 28.71 24.59
CA ASP A 192 5.51 28.32 25.67
C ASP A 192 4.45 27.33 25.19
N LEU A 193 3.85 27.63 24.02
CA LEU A 193 2.80 26.78 23.43
C LEU A 193 3.34 25.41 23.04
N THR A 194 4.45 25.36 22.31
CA THR A 194 5.06 24.09 21.88
C THR A 194 5.68 23.34 23.04
N GLY A 195 6.22 24.04 24.05
CA GLY A 195 6.68 23.46 25.32
C GLY A 195 5.55 22.76 26.07
N ALA A 196 4.38 23.40 26.18
CA ALA A 196 3.20 22.80 26.80
C ALA A 196 2.68 21.59 26.02
N LEU A 197 2.67 21.63 24.69
CA LEU A 197 2.30 20.49 23.84
C LEU A 197 3.28 19.29 24.02
N LYS A 198 4.60 19.58 24.02
CA LYS A 198 5.63 18.56 24.28
C LYS A 198 5.48 17.94 25.67
N PHE A 199 5.30 18.77 26.70
CA PHE A 199 5.08 18.31 28.07
C PHE A 199 3.86 17.38 28.17
N ALA A 200 2.74 17.76 27.55
CA ALA A 200 1.55 16.94 27.52
C ALA A 200 1.71 15.63 26.72
N SER A 201 2.70 15.56 25.81
CA SER A 201 2.99 14.38 24.97
C SER A 201 4.01 13.43 25.60
N GLN A 202 4.68 13.82 26.70
CA GLN A 202 5.62 12.98 27.43
C GLN A 202 4.91 11.94 28.30
N GLU A 203 5.68 10.96 28.79
CA GLU A 203 5.17 9.92 29.70
C GLU A 203 4.47 10.54 30.93
N GLY A 204 3.24 10.11 31.18
CA GLY A 204 2.38 10.70 32.21
C GLY A 204 1.60 11.94 31.78
N GLY A 205 1.88 12.51 30.62
CA GLY A 205 1.15 13.64 30.05
C GLY A 205 -0.19 13.25 29.43
N LYS A 206 -1.08 14.25 29.32
CA LYS A 206 -2.46 14.08 28.83
C LYS A 206 -2.57 13.46 27.43
N TYR A 207 -1.60 13.73 26.55
CA TYR A 207 -1.58 13.30 25.16
C TYR A 207 -0.56 12.19 24.87
N PHE A 208 -0.02 11.57 25.92
CA PHE A 208 1.00 10.54 25.78
C PHE A 208 0.55 9.38 24.88
N ASN A 209 1.36 9.09 23.87
CA ASN A 209 1.14 8.02 22.89
C ASN A 209 -0.20 8.06 22.16
N ALA A 210 -0.83 9.25 22.03
CA ALA A 210 -2.14 9.37 21.40
C ALA A 210 -2.07 9.02 19.88
N MET A 211 -1.03 9.46 19.18
CA MET A 211 -0.82 9.07 17.77
C MET A 211 -0.65 7.56 17.61
N GLU A 212 0.17 6.92 18.47
CA GLU A 212 0.35 5.47 18.44
C GLU A 212 -0.96 4.70 18.71
N LYS A 213 -1.79 5.20 19.64
CA LYS A 213 -3.11 4.61 19.89
C LYS A 213 -4.04 4.79 18.70
N GLN A 214 -4.05 5.96 18.08
CA GLN A 214 -4.89 6.25 16.92
C GLN A 214 -4.42 5.48 15.69
N SER A 215 -3.10 5.32 15.47
CA SER A 215 -2.57 4.53 14.36
C SER A 215 -2.95 3.04 14.44
N LYS A 216 -3.26 2.53 15.62
CA LYS A 216 -3.74 1.15 15.85
C LYS A 216 -5.24 0.98 15.59
N THR A 217 -6.01 2.05 15.39
CA THR A 217 -7.41 1.97 14.99
C THR A 217 -7.51 1.46 13.54
N PHE A 218 -8.70 1.00 13.14
CA PHE A 218 -8.92 0.54 11.76
C PHE A 218 -8.53 1.61 10.73
N ASN A 219 -8.96 2.85 10.92
CA ASN A 219 -8.62 3.95 10.02
C ASN A 219 -7.12 4.27 10.03
N GLY A 220 -6.48 4.27 11.20
CA GLY A 220 -5.04 4.47 11.32
C GLY A 220 -4.23 3.39 10.61
N GLN A 221 -4.61 2.12 10.78
CA GLN A 221 -3.97 1.01 10.08
C GLN A 221 -4.17 1.07 8.56
N LEU A 222 -5.36 1.50 8.11
CA LEU A 222 -5.64 1.67 6.68
C LEU A 222 -4.81 2.82 6.09
N SER A 223 -4.64 3.94 6.81
CA SER A 223 -3.76 5.04 6.40
C SER A 223 -2.32 4.57 6.28
N ASN A 224 -1.79 3.92 7.31
CA ASN A 224 -0.42 3.39 7.29
C ASN A 224 -0.19 2.36 6.17
N LEU A 225 -1.19 1.50 5.89
CA LEU A 225 -1.13 0.56 4.77
C LEU A 225 -1.05 1.29 3.43
N LYS A 226 -1.85 2.35 3.25
CA LYS A 226 -1.84 3.19 2.05
C LYS A 226 -0.47 3.85 1.86
N ASP A 227 0.09 4.46 2.91
CA ASP A 227 1.39 5.13 2.85
C ASP A 227 2.54 4.16 2.53
N ASN A 228 2.56 3.00 3.19
CA ASN A 228 3.53 1.95 2.91
C ASN A 228 3.42 1.43 1.47
N PHE A 229 2.19 1.28 0.97
CA PHE A 229 1.94 0.87 -0.40
C PHE A 229 2.39 1.95 -1.40
N MET A 230 2.10 3.22 -1.14
CA MET A 230 2.55 4.33 -2.00
C MET A 230 4.08 4.48 -2.00
N ALA A 231 4.73 4.34 -0.86
CA ALA A 231 6.19 4.35 -0.75
C ALA A 231 6.82 3.19 -1.54
N PHE A 232 6.23 2.01 -1.45
CA PHE A 232 6.64 0.83 -2.22
C PHE A 232 6.45 1.04 -3.73
N LEU A 233 5.29 1.56 -4.17
CA LEU A 233 5.07 1.92 -5.57
C LEU A 233 6.08 2.95 -6.06
N GLY A 234 6.40 3.94 -5.22
CA GLY A 234 7.47 4.89 -5.49
C GLY A 234 8.80 4.20 -5.77
N GLU A 235 9.23 3.27 -4.90
CA GLU A 235 10.49 2.53 -5.07
C GLU A 235 10.51 1.75 -6.40
N VAL A 236 9.45 1.02 -6.71
CA VAL A 236 9.36 0.22 -7.95
C VAL A 236 9.35 1.07 -9.20
N THR A 237 8.77 2.26 -9.13
CA THR A 237 8.61 3.14 -10.30
C THR A 237 9.72 4.18 -10.47
N ILE A 238 10.74 4.22 -9.59
CA ILE A 238 11.89 5.13 -9.74
C ILE A 238 12.51 5.06 -11.16
N PRO A 239 12.78 3.88 -11.74
CA PRO A 239 13.38 3.82 -13.08
C PRO A 239 12.47 4.43 -14.16
N LEU A 240 11.16 4.20 -14.06
CA LEU A 240 10.19 4.80 -14.98
C LEU A 240 10.09 6.32 -14.78
N PHE A 241 10.07 6.78 -13.53
CA PHE A 241 10.06 8.19 -13.21
C PHE A 241 11.30 8.92 -13.74
N THR A 242 12.50 8.39 -13.48
CA THR A 242 13.77 8.92 -13.97
C THR A 242 13.80 8.95 -15.50
N PHE A 243 13.37 7.88 -16.13
CA PHE A 243 13.26 7.79 -17.59
C PHE A 243 12.33 8.87 -18.18
N LEU A 244 11.13 9.04 -17.60
CA LEU A 244 10.20 10.06 -18.06
C LEU A 244 10.77 11.49 -17.87
N LYS A 245 11.39 11.74 -16.74
CA LYS A 245 11.95 13.04 -16.37
C LYS A 245 13.18 13.41 -17.20
N ASP A 246 14.16 12.50 -17.29
CA ASP A 246 15.50 12.81 -17.80
C ASP A 246 15.62 12.56 -19.30
N GLU A 247 14.77 11.68 -19.87
CA GLU A 247 14.86 11.28 -21.26
C GLU A 247 13.65 11.73 -22.09
N VAL A 248 12.43 11.52 -21.60
CA VAL A 248 11.22 11.79 -22.40
C VAL A 248 10.84 13.27 -22.39
N LEU A 249 10.74 13.88 -21.21
CA LEU A 249 10.32 15.28 -21.10
C LEU A 249 11.26 16.26 -21.79
N PRO A 250 12.61 16.14 -21.75
CA PRO A 250 13.51 17.02 -22.48
C PRO A 250 13.33 16.92 -24.01
N VAL A 251 13.07 15.72 -24.54
CA VAL A 251 12.84 15.53 -25.98
C VAL A 251 11.52 16.17 -26.40
N ILE A 252 10.45 15.96 -25.64
CA ILE A 252 9.15 16.59 -25.91
C ILE A 252 9.26 18.12 -25.86
N ASN A 253 9.93 18.66 -24.85
CA ASN A 253 10.13 20.09 -24.71
C ASN A 253 10.99 20.63 -25.87
N GLY A 254 12.06 19.92 -26.26
CA GLY A 254 12.91 20.31 -27.42
C GLY A 254 12.15 20.32 -28.75
N ILE A 255 11.17 19.40 -28.94
CA ILE A 255 10.27 19.44 -30.10
C ILE A 255 9.33 20.67 -30.03
N LEU A 256 8.75 20.93 -28.85
CA LEU A 256 7.78 22.00 -28.65
C LEU A 256 8.39 23.40 -28.76
N ASP A 257 9.60 23.60 -28.27
CA ASP A 257 10.32 24.87 -28.33
C ASP A 257 11.13 25.05 -29.63
N GLY A 258 11.15 24.02 -30.50
CA GLY A 258 11.83 24.06 -31.81
C GLY A 258 13.33 23.87 -31.75
N THR A 259 13.90 23.53 -30.59
CA THR A 259 15.34 23.20 -30.48
C THR A 259 15.68 21.81 -31.01
N LEU A 260 14.68 20.95 -31.15
CA LEU A 260 14.81 19.60 -31.72
C LEU A 260 13.82 19.43 -32.89
N GLY A 261 14.30 18.90 -34.02
CA GLY A 261 13.45 18.56 -35.16
C GLY A 261 12.46 17.43 -34.82
N ILE A 262 11.25 17.48 -35.39
CA ILE A 262 10.20 16.49 -35.11
C ILE A 262 10.66 15.07 -35.42
N ASP A 263 11.29 14.84 -36.58
CA ASP A 263 11.77 13.51 -36.99
C ASP A 263 12.88 12.99 -36.07
N GLU A 264 13.81 13.85 -35.69
CA GLU A 264 14.89 13.54 -34.76
C GLU A 264 14.33 13.24 -33.36
N GLY A 265 13.39 14.04 -32.90
CA GLY A 265 12.72 13.83 -31.62
C GLY A 265 11.94 12.52 -31.57
N ILE A 266 11.18 12.18 -32.60
CA ILE A 266 10.43 10.91 -32.69
C ILE A 266 11.39 9.71 -32.69
N ASN A 267 12.50 9.76 -33.46
CA ASN A 267 13.49 8.69 -33.46
C ASN A 267 14.11 8.51 -32.08
N LYS A 268 14.49 9.60 -31.41
CA LYS A 268 15.05 9.59 -30.07
C LYS A 268 14.07 9.04 -29.05
N LEU A 269 12.79 9.45 -29.10
CA LEU A 269 11.74 8.90 -28.22
C LEU A 269 11.54 7.39 -28.45
N THR A 270 11.58 6.92 -29.70
CA THR A 270 11.39 5.50 -30.02
C THR A 270 12.51 4.64 -29.44
N GLU A 271 13.77 5.08 -29.63
CA GLU A 271 14.94 4.37 -29.10
C GLU A 271 14.95 4.37 -27.57
N THR A 272 14.67 5.53 -26.98
CA THR A 272 14.68 5.73 -25.53
C THR A 272 13.52 4.99 -24.86
N PHE A 273 12.34 4.93 -25.51
CA PHE A 273 11.15 4.24 -24.97
C PHE A 273 11.39 2.74 -24.71
N LEU A 274 12.06 2.07 -25.63
CA LEU A 274 12.40 0.64 -25.47
C LEU A 274 13.28 0.42 -24.23
N ASN A 275 14.26 1.29 -24.02
CA ASN A 275 15.15 1.23 -22.85
C ASN A 275 14.40 1.50 -21.54
N GLY A 276 13.48 2.46 -21.53
CA GLY A 276 12.64 2.77 -20.36
C GLY A 276 11.71 1.62 -19.99
N VAL A 277 11.07 0.99 -20.98
CA VAL A 277 10.22 -0.18 -20.76
C VAL A 277 11.03 -1.35 -20.21
N MET A 278 12.22 -1.61 -20.74
CA MET A 278 13.10 -2.66 -20.22
C MET A 278 13.55 -2.40 -18.79
N SER A 279 13.89 -1.15 -18.44
CA SER A 279 14.26 -0.76 -17.08
C SER A 279 13.10 -0.96 -16.10
N MET A 280 11.87 -0.61 -16.51
CA MET A 280 10.67 -0.84 -15.70
C MET A 280 10.41 -2.34 -15.48
N VAL A 281 10.51 -3.14 -16.53
CA VAL A 281 10.32 -4.60 -16.43
C VAL A 281 11.37 -5.21 -15.49
N ASN A 282 12.63 -4.81 -15.61
CA ASN A 282 13.69 -5.29 -14.72
C ASN A 282 13.42 -4.91 -13.28
N SER A 283 13.01 -3.67 -13.00
CA SER A 283 12.66 -3.21 -11.64
C SER A 283 11.48 -3.99 -11.07
N LEU A 284 10.46 -4.30 -11.88
CA LEU A 284 9.34 -5.15 -11.45
C LEU A 284 9.81 -6.56 -11.11
N VAL A 285 10.66 -7.16 -11.93
CA VAL A 285 11.21 -8.51 -11.70
C VAL A 285 12.08 -8.55 -10.45
N GLU A 286 12.93 -7.55 -10.24
CA GLU A 286 13.80 -7.46 -9.06
C GLU A 286 13.00 -7.28 -7.76
N ASN A 287 11.88 -6.56 -7.81
CA ASN A 287 11.02 -6.33 -6.64
C ASN A 287 9.92 -7.40 -6.45
N LEU A 288 9.75 -8.33 -7.41
CA LEU A 288 8.77 -9.42 -7.31
C LEU A 288 8.90 -10.25 -6.02
N PRO A 289 10.11 -10.60 -5.52
CA PRO A 289 10.24 -11.30 -4.25
C PRO A 289 9.69 -10.52 -3.07
N LYS A 290 9.88 -9.20 -3.02
CA LYS A 290 9.31 -8.32 -1.96
C LYS A 290 7.78 -8.32 -2.01
N PHE A 291 7.18 -8.28 -3.21
CA PHE A 291 5.73 -8.38 -3.39
C PHE A 291 5.18 -9.69 -2.84
N LEU A 292 5.84 -10.79 -3.16
CA LEU A 292 5.44 -12.10 -2.68
C LEU A 292 5.58 -12.22 -1.16
N GLU A 293 6.66 -11.70 -0.58
CA GLU A 293 6.89 -11.68 0.87
C GLU A 293 5.81 -10.88 1.59
N ILE A 294 5.50 -9.67 1.12
CA ILE A 294 4.42 -8.83 1.66
C ILE A 294 3.07 -9.56 1.55
N GLY A 295 2.76 -10.13 0.39
CA GLY A 295 1.53 -10.89 0.16
C GLY A 295 1.41 -12.09 1.08
N ILE A 296 2.48 -12.87 1.27
CA ILE A 296 2.54 -14.01 2.19
C ILE A 296 2.36 -13.54 3.63
N THR A 297 3.00 -12.46 4.03
CA THR A 297 2.89 -11.90 5.39
C THR A 297 1.46 -11.48 5.68
N ILE A 298 0.81 -10.76 4.75
CA ILE A 298 -0.61 -10.38 4.88
C ILE A 298 -1.50 -11.62 5.01
N LEU A 299 -1.28 -12.64 4.17
CA LEU A 299 -2.03 -13.90 4.24
C LEU A 299 -1.84 -14.61 5.59
N LEU A 300 -0.62 -14.66 6.09
CA LEU A 300 -0.32 -15.30 7.38
C LEU A 300 -0.98 -14.56 8.55
N GLU A 301 -0.96 -13.23 8.57
CA GLU A 301 -1.61 -12.43 9.61
C GLU A 301 -3.15 -12.51 9.49
N LEU A 302 -3.71 -12.58 8.27
CA LEU A 302 -5.13 -12.85 8.07
C LEU A 302 -5.53 -14.24 8.59
N ILE A 303 -4.76 -15.28 8.27
CA ILE A 303 -4.99 -16.64 8.76
C ILE A 303 -4.93 -16.67 10.29
N LYS A 304 -3.95 -16.00 10.88
CA LYS A 304 -3.79 -15.91 12.34
C LYS A 304 -4.97 -15.17 12.99
N GLY A 305 -5.39 -14.03 12.41
CA GLY A 305 -6.58 -13.30 12.86
C GLY A 305 -7.86 -14.12 12.77
N ILE A 306 -8.07 -14.80 11.64
CA ILE A 306 -9.19 -15.73 11.45
C ILE A 306 -9.14 -16.86 12.47
N THR A 307 -7.99 -17.47 12.69
CA THR A 307 -7.82 -18.58 13.65
C THR A 307 -8.15 -18.17 15.09
N GLN A 308 -7.81 -16.93 15.46
CA GLN A 308 -8.15 -16.39 16.77
C GLN A 308 -9.64 -16.04 16.92
N ALA A 309 -10.27 -15.57 15.83
CA ALA A 309 -11.70 -15.21 15.81
C ALA A 309 -12.64 -16.41 15.60
N LEU A 310 -12.15 -17.52 15.02
CA LEU A 310 -12.93 -18.70 14.67
C LEU A 310 -13.81 -19.25 15.82
N PRO A 311 -13.33 -19.38 17.07
CA PRO A 311 -14.17 -19.92 18.14
C PRO A 311 -15.41 -19.09 18.48
N SER A 312 -15.34 -17.77 18.32
CA SER A 312 -16.46 -16.85 18.55
C SER A 312 -17.39 -16.71 17.34
N LEU A 313 -16.91 -17.03 16.13
CA LEU A 313 -17.64 -16.91 14.87
C LEU A 313 -18.37 -18.20 14.45
N ILE A 314 -18.02 -19.36 15.04
CA ILE A 314 -18.58 -20.66 14.67
C ILE A 314 -20.12 -20.68 14.65
N PRO A 315 -20.86 -20.10 15.59
CA PRO A 315 -22.32 -20.13 15.56
C PRO A 315 -22.92 -19.33 14.38
N ILE A 316 -22.26 -18.23 13.99
CA ILE A 316 -22.70 -17.37 12.89
C ILE A 316 -22.29 -17.97 11.54
N MET A 317 -21.11 -18.61 11.49
CA MET A 317 -20.59 -19.20 10.27
C MET A 317 -21.42 -20.37 9.72
N VAL A 318 -22.11 -21.12 10.57
CA VAL A 318 -22.94 -22.23 10.11
C VAL A 318 -24.04 -21.70 9.19
N GLN A 319 -24.67 -20.59 9.55
CA GLN A 319 -25.72 -19.99 8.71
C GLN A 319 -25.14 -19.40 7.41
N VAL A 320 -24.04 -18.66 7.51
CA VAL A 320 -23.34 -18.09 6.33
C VAL A 320 -22.83 -19.19 5.39
N ILE A 321 -22.34 -20.32 5.93
CA ILE A 321 -21.93 -21.47 5.11
C ILE A 321 -23.11 -22.08 4.38
N MET A 322 -24.26 -22.23 5.02
CA MET A 322 -25.46 -22.74 4.37
C MET A 322 -25.95 -21.81 3.24
N ASP A 323 -25.92 -20.50 3.49
CA ASP A 323 -26.27 -19.51 2.46
C ASP A 323 -25.25 -19.52 1.31
N MET A 324 -23.96 -19.61 1.59
CA MET A 324 -22.91 -19.77 0.58
C MET A 324 -23.06 -21.07 -0.22
N VAL A 325 -23.37 -22.18 0.43
CA VAL A 325 -23.62 -23.47 -0.26
C VAL A 325 -24.81 -23.36 -1.19
N ASN A 326 -25.90 -22.73 -0.77
CA ASN A 326 -27.05 -22.50 -1.63
C ASN A 326 -26.69 -21.63 -2.84
N ILE A 327 -25.98 -20.53 -2.66
CA ILE A 327 -25.48 -19.65 -3.75
C ILE A 327 -24.58 -20.43 -4.71
N LEU A 328 -23.67 -21.25 -4.18
CA LEU A 328 -22.78 -22.07 -5.00
C LEU A 328 -23.57 -23.15 -5.80
N LEU A 329 -24.56 -23.78 -5.18
CA LEU A 329 -25.41 -24.77 -5.84
C LEU A 329 -26.31 -24.15 -6.92
N ASP A 330 -26.85 -22.97 -6.67
CA ASP A 330 -27.65 -22.22 -7.65
C ASP A 330 -26.82 -21.75 -8.86
N ASN A 331 -25.48 -21.63 -8.71
CA ASN A 331 -24.56 -21.23 -9.75
C ASN A 331 -23.59 -22.35 -10.18
N ILE A 332 -23.87 -23.60 -9.84
CA ILE A 332 -22.95 -24.73 -10.06
C ILE A 332 -22.59 -24.91 -11.53
N ASP A 333 -23.55 -24.72 -12.43
CA ASP A 333 -23.32 -24.85 -13.86
C ASP A 333 -22.33 -23.82 -14.38
N LEU A 334 -22.44 -22.57 -13.88
CA LEU A 334 -21.51 -21.46 -14.22
C LEU A 334 -20.12 -21.75 -13.67
N ILE A 335 -20.00 -22.24 -12.45
CA ILE A 335 -18.73 -22.60 -11.80
C ILE A 335 -18.02 -23.71 -12.55
N VAL A 336 -18.79 -24.76 -12.95
CA VAL A 336 -18.24 -25.88 -13.72
C VAL A 336 -17.78 -25.42 -15.10
N GLU A 337 -18.57 -24.57 -15.76
CA GLU A 337 -18.19 -23.99 -17.05
C GLU A 337 -16.92 -23.13 -16.94
N CYS A 338 -16.82 -22.24 -15.95
CA CYS A 338 -15.60 -21.48 -15.67
C CYS A 338 -14.40 -22.39 -15.35
N GLY A 339 -14.62 -23.48 -14.62
CA GLY A 339 -13.60 -24.48 -14.31
C GLY A 339 -13.05 -25.16 -15.57
N PHE A 340 -13.91 -25.54 -16.50
CA PHE A 340 -13.47 -26.08 -17.79
C PHE A 340 -12.70 -25.08 -18.63
N GLN A 341 -13.15 -23.82 -18.65
CA GLN A 341 -12.45 -22.73 -19.37
C GLN A 341 -11.05 -22.51 -18.82
N LEU A 342 -10.92 -22.52 -17.49
CA LEU A 342 -9.63 -22.35 -16.81
C LEU A 342 -8.67 -23.51 -17.13
N LEU A 343 -9.19 -24.76 -17.19
CA LEU A 343 -8.42 -25.93 -17.58
C LEU A 343 -7.95 -25.87 -19.03
N VAL A 344 -8.79 -25.40 -19.96
CA VAL A 344 -8.43 -25.22 -21.38
C VAL A 344 -7.35 -24.15 -21.50
N ALA A 345 -7.53 -22.98 -20.89
CA ALA A 345 -6.55 -21.89 -20.93
C ALA A 345 -5.23 -22.30 -20.28
N LEU A 346 -5.26 -23.04 -19.17
CA LEU A 346 -4.06 -23.57 -18.51
C LEU A 346 -3.34 -24.59 -19.41
N THR A 347 -4.09 -25.45 -20.09
CA THR A 347 -3.53 -26.45 -21.00
C THR A 347 -2.83 -25.76 -22.19
N GLU A 348 -3.45 -24.75 -22.77
CA GLU A 348 -2.86 -23.97 -23.86
C GLU A 348 -1.62 -23.20 -23.39
N GLY A 349 -1.68 -22.57 -22.21
CA GLY A 349 -0.53 -21.89 -21.62
C GLY A 349 0.63 -22.84 -21.33
N ILE A 350 0.36 -24.02 -20.79
CA ILE A 350 1.38 -25.06 -20.56
C ILE A 350 1.97 -25.56 -21.88
N MET A 351 1.13 -25.82 -22.89
CA MET A 351 1.61 -26.27 -24.20
C MET A 351 2.54 -25.27 -24.87
N ASN A 352 2.25 -23.98 -24.75
CA ASN A 352 3.09 -22.90 -25.29
C ASN A 352 4.40 -22.68 -24.48
N ALA A 353 4.38 -22.96 -23.19
CA ALA A 353 5.55 -22.86 -22.31
C ALA A 353 6.35 -24.17 -22.20
N LEU A 354 5.86 -25.26 -22.79
CA LEU A 354 6.43 -26.61 -22.64
C LEU A 354 7.91 -26.69 -23.02
N PRO A 355 8.41 -26.07 -24.10
CA PRO A 355 9.81 -26.17 -24.48
C PRO A 355 10.76 -25.55 -23.42
N GLU A 356 10.36 -24.47 -22.80
CA GLU A 356 11.15 -23.82 -21.73
C GLU A 356 11.02 -24.57 -20.40
N LEU A 357 9.82 -25.05 -20.09
CA LEU A 357 9.56 -25.88 -18.90
C LEU A 357 10.38 -27.17 -18.92
N ILE A 358 10.45 -27.87 -20.06
CA ILE A 358 11.20 -29.13 -20.19
C ILE A 358 12.68 -28.91 -19.87
N SER A 359 13.25 -27.79 -20.27
CA SER A 359 14.67 -27.49 -19.98
C SER A 359 14.94 -27.26 -18.48
N ARG A 360 13.96 -26.75 -17.73
CA ARG A 360 14.07 -26.44 -16.30
C ARG A 360 13.46 -27.51 -15.38
N LEU A 361 12.72 -28.46 -15.96
CA LEU A 361 12.01 -29.51 -15.20
C LEU A 361 12.92 -30.30 -14.23
N PRO A 362 14.14 -30.72 -14.61
CA PRO A 362 14.99 -31.50 -13.69
C PRO A 362 15.33 -30.70 -12.42
N GLU A 363 15.64 -29.43 -12.55
CA GLU A 363 15.99 -28.58 -11.41
C GLU A 363 14.80 -28.33 -10.49
N ILE A 364 13.62 -28.06 -11.08
CA ILE A 364 12.37 -27.84 -10.35
C ILE A 364 11.96 -29.10 -9.58
N ILE A 365 12.02 -30.27 -10.22
CA ILE A 365 11.69 -31.55 -9.60
C ILE A 365 12.61 -31.81 -8.39
N ILE A 366 13.91 -31.61 -8.56
CA ILE A 366 14.87 -31.79 -7.46
C ILE A 366 14.54 -30.87 -6.29
N LYS A 367 14.25 -29.60 -6.54
CA LYS A 367 13.86 -28.64 -5.50
C LYS A 367 12.55 -29.02 -4.82
N ILE A 368 11.53 -29.43 -5.56
CA ILE A 368 10.22 -29.85 -4.99
C ILE A 368 10.39 -31.10 -4.14
N VAL A 369 11.08 -32.12 -4.66
CA VAL A 369 11.29 -33.37 -3.92
C VAL A 369 12.09 -33.13 -2.66
N SER A 370 13.18 -32.33 -2.72
CA SER A 370 13.97 -31.97 -1.54
C SER A 370 13.11 -31.26 -0.49
N LYS A 371 12.24 -30.33 -0.92
CA LYS A 371 11.37 -29.58 -0.01
C LYS A 371 10.24 -30.44 0.58
N LEU A 372 9.67 -31.38 -0.19
CA LEU A 372 8.70 -32.34 0.31
C LEU A 372 9.30 -33.29 1.33
N ILE A 373 10.55 -33.75 1.12
CA ILE A 373 11.26 -34.58 2.08
C ILE A 373 11.54 -33.80 3.38
N GLU A 374 11.95 -32.55 3.28
CA GLU A 374 12.16 -31.66 4.44
C GLU A 374 10.87 -31.43 5.25
N LEU A 375 9.72 -31.27 4.54
CA LEU A 375 8.43 -30.99 5.16
C LEU A 375 7.68 -32.27 5.61
N SER A 376 8.10 -33.44 5.17
CA SER A 376 7.39 -34.72 5.43
C SER A 376 7.13 -35.00 6.92
N PRO A 377 8.02 -34.72 7.88
CA PRO A 377 7.72 -34.92 9.31
C PRO A 377 6.62 -33.99 9.82
N GLN A 378 6.58 -32.75 9.30
CA GLN A 378 5.57 -31.77 9.68
C GLN A 378 4.19 -32.11 9.11
N LEU A 379 4.15 -32.57 7.85
CA LEU A 379 2.92 -33.03 7.19
C LEU A 379 2.35 -34.27 7.90
N LEU A 380 3.18 -35.23 8.29
CA LEU A 380 2.77 -36.40 9.01
C LEU A 380 2.21 -36.07 10.40
N SER A 381 2.86 -35.15 11.11
CA SER A 381 2.41 -34.64 12.41
C SER A 381 1.06 -33.91 12.28
N ALA A 382 0.90 -33.04 11.27
CA ALA A 382 -0.34 -32.32 11.00
C ALA A 382 -1.49 -33.29 10.66
N ALA A 383 -1.24 -34.27 9.78
CA ALA A 383 -2.21 -35.29 9.41
C ALA A 383 -2.69 -36.11 10.63
N SER A 384 -1.74 -36.53 11.49
CA SER A 384 -2.07 -37.27 12.72
C SER A 384 -2.94 -36.45 13.67
N ARG A 385 -2.67 -35.16 13.83
CA ARG A 385 -3.48 -34.24 14.66
C ARG A 385 -4.89 -34.06 14.10
N ILE A 386 -5.02 -33.91 12.78
CA ILE A 386 -6.33 -33.78 12.11
C ILE A 386 -7.14 -35.05 12.31
N ILE A 387 -6.54 -36.24 12.10
CA ILE A 387 -7.24 -37.52 12.28
C ILE A 387 -7.70 -37.70 13.73
N MET A 388 -6.85 -37.36 14.71
CA MET A 388 -7.25 -37.44 16.11
C MET A 388 -8.38 -36.48 16.46
N ALA A 389 -8.31 -35.24 16.00
CA ALA A 389 -9.37 -34.25 16.21
C ALA A 389 -10.70 -34.66 15.57
N LEU A 390 -10.67 -35.23 14.36
CA LEU A 390 -11.85 -35.77 13.69
C LEU A 390 -12.42 -36.95 14.44
N ALA A 391 -11.59 -37.90 14.90
CA ALA A 391 -12.03 -39.05 15.68
C ALA A 391 -12.66 -38.63 17.00
N GLU A 392 -12.05 -37.74 17.75
CA GLU A 392 -12.60 -37.16 18.99
C GLU A 392 -13.95 -36.45 18.73
N GLY A 393 -14.00 -35.63 17.66
CA GLY A 393 -15.23 -34.98 17.23
C GLY A 393 -16.35 -35.96 16.93
N LEU A 394 -16.07 -36.97 16.12
CA LEU A 394 -17.05 -38.02 15.79
C LEU A 394 -17.57 -38.75 17.02
N ILE A 395 -16.68 -39.19 17.92
CA ILE A 395 -17.07 -39.88 19.17
C ILE A 395 -17.99 -38.99 20.00
N LYS A 396 -17.71 -37.70 20.08
CA LYS A 396 -18.48 -36.73 20.87
C LYS A 396 -19.88 -36.47 20.26
N PHE A 397 -20.00 -36.53 18.93
CA PHE A 397 -21.26 -36.23 18.24
C PHE A 397 -22.12 -37.45 17.89
N ILE A 398 -21.58 -38.69 17.97
CA ILE A 398 -22.36 -39.93 17.74
C ILE A 398 -23.62 -39.99 18.60
N PRO A 399 -23.60 -39.71 19.92
CA PRO A 399 -24.85 -39.77 20.73
C PRO A 399 -25.89 -38.76 20.28
N GLN A 400 -25.48 -37.57 19.80
CA GLN A 400 -26.39 -36.54 19.31
C GLN A 400 -27.01 -36.94 17.95
N LEU A 401 -26.23 -37.56 17.08
CA LEU A 401 -26.72 -38.13 15.80
C LEU A 401 -27.75 -39.23 16.03
N ILE A 402 -27.46 -40.16 16.94
CA ILE A 402 -28.39 -41.24 17.30
C ILE A 402 -29.72 -40.71 17.81
N SER A 403 -29.69 -39.62 18.61
CA SER A 403 -30.92 -38.98 19.11
C SER A 403 -31.79 -38.31 18.02
N LYS A 404 -31.19 -37.99 16.85
CA LYS A 404 -31.86 -37.34 15.72
C LYS A 404 -32.38 -38.32 14.67
N ILE A 405 -31.92 -39.59 14.69
CA ILE A 405 -32.37 -40.67 13.75
C ILE A 405 -33.91 -40.82 13.68
N PRO A 406 -34.66 -40.79 14.83
CA PRO A 406 -36.12 -40.91 14.75
C PRO A 406 -36.82 -39.74 14.04
N GLN A 407 -36.18 -38.56 14.01
CA GLN A 407 -36.72 -37.40 13.30
C GLN A 407 -36.44 -37.47 11.80
N ILE A 408 -35.25 -37.98 11.43
CA ILE A 408 -34.85 -38.18 10.02
C ILE A 408 -35.69 -39.28 9.32
N ILE A 409 -36.07 -40.35 10.06
CA ILE A 409 -36.89 -41.42 9.54
C ILE A 409 -38.37 -41.01 9.37
N LYS A 410 -38.83 -39.98 10.09
CA LYS A 410 -40.20 -39.46 10.01
C LYS A 410 -40.40 -38.41 8.92
N SER A 411 -39.37 -37.80 8.41
CA SER A 411 -39.38 -36.87 7.26
C SER A 411 -39.25 -37.61 5.93
#